data_331ed05bd009cb6c6848e33d6d8d1a1c
#
_entry.id   331ed05bd009cb6c6848e33d6d8d1a1c
#
_cell.length_a   1.000
_cell.length_b   1.000
_cell.length_c   1.000
_cell.angle_alpha   90.00
_cell.angle_beta   90.00
_cell.angle_gamma   90.00
#
_symmetry.space_group_name_H-M   'P 1'
#
loop_
_entity.id
_entity.type
_entity.pdbx_description
1 polymer ?
#
loop_
_entity_poly.entity_id
_entity_poly.type
_entity_poly.pdbx_seq_one_letter_code
_entity_poly.pdbx_strand_id
1 'polypeptide(L)'
;VIDLSLFEPLFSILGPWAASYQISDQVPPRMGNRSNVAAPRGIYETKDNKFVSLSASMQSMWEKLAITIDGKELINDKRFKTNSDRMNNQDDLDDVISQFIKRYNRDDLLEIFSREGITVGPVLDISEIIKHPYVIDREILINHTHAELGNILMHQAFPRLSKTPGKVKTSAPSVGCLLYTS
;
A
#
# COMPACT_ATOMS: atom_id res chain seq x y z
N VAL A 1 -15.03 10.35 -26.85
CA VAL A 1 -15.16 11.24 -25.68
C VAL A 1 -15.02 10.37 -24.45
N ILE A 2 -14.22 10.80 -23.49
CA ILE A 2 -14.13 10.18 -22.17
C ILE A 2 -14.68 11.21 -21.20
N ASP A 3 -15.72 10.83 -20.47
CA ASP A 3 -16.29 11.61 -19.36
C ASP A 3 -15.92 10.89 -18.05
N LEU A 4 -15.24 11.58 -17.16
CA LEU A 4 -14.73 11.03 -15.91
C LEU A 4 -14.76 12.10 -14.84
N SER A 5 -15.70 11.99 -13.89
CA SER A 5 -15.73 12.88 -12.74
C SER A 5 -14.59 12.55 -11.76
N LEU A 6 -14.22 13.50 -10.90
CA LEU A 6 -13.25 13.24 -9.82
C LEU A 6 -13.81 12.33 -8.73
N PHE A 7 -15.14 12.26 -8.59
CA PHE A 7 -15.80 11.51 -7.53
C PHE A 7 -16.00 10.02 -7.86
N GLU A 8 -16.46 9.71 -9.07
CA GLU A 8 -16.85 8.34 -9.45
C GLU A 8 -15.74 7.30 -9.34
N PRO A 9 -14.50 7.55 -9.82
CA PRO A 9 -13.41 6.60 -9.64
C PRO A 9 -13.07 6.35 -8.19
N LEU A 10 -13.08 7.38 -7.35
CA LEU A 10 -12.81 7.25 -5.91
C LEU A 10 -13.93 6.49 -5.21
N PHE A 11 -15.18 6.75 -5.58
CA PHE A 11 -16.31 6.02 -5.03
C PHE A 11 -16.29 4.54 -5.44
N SER A 12 -15.89 4.22 -6.67
CA SER A 12 -15.80 2.83 -7.15
C SER A 12 -14.79 1.99 -6.36
N ILE A 13 -13.72 2.61 -5.82
CA ILE A 13 -12.71 1.94 -4.99
C ILE A 13 -13.29 1.47 -3.64
N LEU A 14 -14.38 2.07 -3.17
CA LEU A 14 -15.05 1.63 -1.94
C LEU A 14 -15.63 0.21 -2.06
N GLY A 15 -15.75 -0.32 -3.29
CA GLY A 15 -16.20 -1.69 -3.52
C GLY A 15 -17.65 -1.91 -3.02
N PRO A 16 -17.93 -2.96 -2.21
CA PRO A 16 -19.28 -3.36 -1.87
C PRO A 16 -19.94 -2.56 -0.73
N TRP A 17 -19.32 -1.49 -0.23
CA TRP A 17 -19.80 -0.83 0.98
C TRP A 17 -21.21 -0.24 0.88
N ALA A 18 -21.59 0.30 -0.28
CA ALA A 18 -22.95 0.79 -0.50
C ALA A 18 -23.99 -0.32 -0.37
N ALA A 19 -23.73 -1.47 -1.01
CA ALA A 19 -24.62 -2.64 -0.93
C ALA A 19 -24.61 -3.24 0.50
N SER A 20 -23.47 -3.30 1.14
CA SER A 20 -23.37 -3.78 2.53
C SER A 20 -24.20 -2.91 3.48
N TYR A 21 -24.10 -1.59 3.37
CA TYR A 21 -24.91 -0.68 4.16
C TYR A 21 -26.42 -0.85 3.88
N GLN A 22 -26.81 -0.97 2.62
CA GLN A 22 -28.22 -1.19 2.25
C GLN A 22 -28.81 -2.44 2.87
N ILE A 23 -28.01 -3.51 3.04
CA ILE A 23 -28.46 -4.79 3.59
C ILE A 23 -28.48 -4.79 5.12
N SER A 24 -27.44 -4.21 5.74
CA SER A 24 -27.19 -4.32 7.19
C SER A 24 -27.60 -3.10 8.00
N ASP A 25 -27.82 -1.94 7.33
CA ASP A 25 -28.02 -0.62 7.95
C ASP A 25 -26.85 -0.22 8.90
N GLN A 26 -25.66 -0.79 8.68
CA GLN A 26 -24.48 -0.52 9.51
C GLN A 26 -23.41 0.24 8.75
N VAL A 27 -23.02 1.40 9.29
CA VAL A 27 -21.89 2.16 8.79
C VAL A 27 -20.60 1.46 9.22
N PRO A 28 -19.67 1.17 8.28
CA PRO A 28 -18.38 0.57 8.63
C PRO A 28 -17.61 1.45 9.62
N PRO A 29 -17.04 0.88 10.69
CA PRO A 29 -16.21 1.63 11.61
C PRO A 29 -14.87 2.05 10.97
N ARG A 30 -14.21 3.04 11.55
CA ARG A 30 -12.84 3.36 11.19
C ARG A 30 -11.92 2.29 11.75
N MET A 31 -11.16 1.63 10.86
CA MET A 31 -10.29 0.49 11.22
C MET A 31 -8.81 0.87 11.29
N GLY A 32 -8.45 2.12 11.00
CA GLY A 32 -7.05 2.53 10.95
C GLY A 32 -6.26 1.73 9.91
N ASN A 33 -5.26 1.00 10.37
CA ASN A 33 -4.37 0.18 9.56
C ASN A 33 -4.91 -1.23 9.24
N ARG A 34 -6.11 -1.58 9.71
CA ARG A 34 -6.69 -2.93 9.64
C ARG A 34 -7.72 -3.07 8.53
N SER A 35 -7.95 -4.29 8.10
CA SER A 35 -9.10 -4.65 7.28
C SER A 35 -10.27 -5.09 8.19
N ASN A 36 -11.48 -4.74 7.80
CA ASN A 36 -12.70 -5.16 8.49
C ASN A 36 -13.32 -6.45 7.91
N VAL A 37 -12.66 -7.10 6.95
CA VAL A 37 -13.15 -8.33 6.30
C VAL A 37 -12.16 -9.49 6.40
N ALA A 38 -10.88 -9.23 6.69
CA ALA A 38 -9.85 -10.26 6.66
C ALA A 38 -8.63 -9.91 7.52
N ALA A 39 -8.09 -10.89 8.24
CA ALA A 39 -6.91 -10.78 9.09
C ALA A 39 -5.96 -11.99 8.92
N PRO A 40 -4.62 -11.78 9.02
CA PRO A 40 -3.94 -10.50 9.20
C PRO A 40 -3.81 -9.70 7.90
N ARG A 41 -4.00 -8.41 8.01
CA ARG A 41 -3.75 -7.44 6.95
C ARG A 41 -3.45 -6.09 7.57
N GLY A 42 -2.24 -5.57 7.39
CA GLY A 42 -1.83 -4.33 8.03
C GLY A 42 -0.42 -3.89 7.67
N ILE A 43 0.01 -2.77 8.24
CA ILE A 43 1.36 -2.23 8.14
C ILE A 43 2.03 -2.40 9.51
N TYR A 44 3.25 -2.95 9.51
CA TYR A 44 4.00 -3.25 10.71
C TYR A 44 5.39 -2.62 10.66
N GLU A 45 5.86 -2.15 11.81
CA GLU A 45 7.17 -1.53 11.98
C GLU A 45 8.25 -2.60 12.17
N THR A 46 9.37 -2.45 11.47
CA THR A 46 10.55 -3.30 11.55
C THR A 46 11.58 -2.76 12.53
N LYS A 47 12.63 -3.55 12.83
CA LYS A 47 13.68 -3.20 13.77
C LYS A 47 14.41 -1.88 13.42
N ASP A 48 14.55 -1.60 12.16
CA ASP A 48 15.24 -0.41 11.61
C ASP A 48 14.29 0.80 11.42
N ASN A 49 13.13 0.82 12.11
CA ASN A 49 12.10 1.86 12.05
C ASN A 49 11.55 2.11 10.64
N LYS A 50 11.62 1.10 9.79
CA LYS A 50 10.94 1.08 8.49
C LYS A 50 9.62 0.31 8.62
N PHE A 51 8.87 0.21 7.53
CA PHE A 51 7.57 -0.41 7.56
C PHE A 51 7.41 -1.43 6.43
N VAL A 52 6.63 -2.48 6.71
CA VAL A 52 6.18 -3.46 5.72
C VAL A 52 4.67 -3.54 5.71
N SER A 53 4.09 -3.72 4.53
CA SER A 53 2.67 -4.03 4.35
C SER A 53 2.50 -5.53 4.17
N LEU A 54 1.78 -6.16 5.08
CA LEU A 54 1.52 -7.60 5.13
C LEU A 54 0.08 -7.91 4.70
N SER A 55 -0.10 -8.92 3.88
CA SER A 55 -1.42 -9.44 3.50
C SER A 55 -1.39 -10.98 3.52
N ALA A 56 -1.73 -11.58 4.65
CA ALA A 56 -1.73 -13.03 4.84
C ALA A 56 -3.07 -13.58 5.35
N SER A 57 -4.18 -13.01 4.84
CA SER A 57 -5.53 -13.33 5.34
C SER A 57 -6.14 -14.61 4.78
N MET A 58 -5.69 -15.09 3.61
CA MET A 58 -6.10 -16.40 3.09
C MET A 58 -5.58 -17.51 4.02
N GLN A 59 -6.37 -18.57 4.24
CA GLN A 59 -6.02 -19.61 5.19
C GLN A 59 -4.63 -20.23 4.94
N SER A 60 -4.34 -20.56 3.68
CA SER A 60 -3.02 -21.11 3.31
C SER A 60 -1.86 -20.14 3.54
N MET A 61 -2.13 -18.84 3.39
CA MET A 61 -1.13 -17.78 3.63
C MET A 61 -0.93 -17.54 5.13
N TRP A 62 -2.02 -17.57 5.89
CA TRP A 62 -1.95 -17.53 7.35
C TRP A 62 -1.13 -18.69 7.92
N GLU A 63 -1.35 -19.91 7.44
CA GLU A 63 -0.61 -21.08 7.89
C GLU A 63 0.90 -20.96 7.65
N LYS A 64 1.30 -20.45 6.48
CA LYS A 64 2.70 -20.14 6.19
C LYS A 64 3.27 -19.09 7.16
N LEU A 65 2.54 -18.00 7.37
CA LEU A 65 2.95 -16.95 8.29
C LEU A 65 3.07 -17.48 9.72
N ALA A 66 2.09 -18.23 10.19
CA ALA A 66 2.08 -18.80 11.53
C ALA A 66 3.26 -19.75 11.76
N ILE A 67 3.57 -20.62 10.78
CA ILE A 67 4.75 -21.52 10.84
C ILE A 67 6.04 -20.69 10.91
N THR A 68 6.13 -19.62 10.15
CA THR A 68 7.33 -18.76 10.10
C THR A 68 7.54 -17.98 11.41
N ILE A 69 6.44 -17.57 12.08
CA ILE A 69 6.51 -16.81 13.32
C ILE A 69 6.83 -17.70 14.53
N ASP A 70 6.06 -18.75 14.73
CA ASP A 70 6.07 -19.56 15.98
C ASP A 70 5.85 -21.06 15.76
N GLY A 71 6.01 -21.52 14.53
CA GLY A 71 5.83 -22.92 14.20
C GLY A 71 4.37 -23.38 14.29
N LYS A 72 4.18 -24.65 14.69
CA LYS A 72 2.84 -25.26 14.70
C LYS A 72 1.94 -24.81 15.85
N GLU A 73 2.49 -24.18 16.88
CA GLU A 73 1.72 -23.77 18.05
C GLU A 73 0.72 -22.68 17.69
N LEU A 74 1.14 -21.68 16.91
CA LEU A 74 0.29 -20.58 16.49
C LEU A 74 -0.86 -21.02 15.55
N ILE A 75 -0.64 -22.05 14.73
CA ILE A 75 -1.70 -22.63 13.88
C ILE A 75 -2.79 -23.30 14.71
N ASN A 76 -2.41 -23.91 15.83
CA ASN A 76 -3.34 -24.65 16.70
C ASN A 76 -4.03 -23.73 17.71
N ASP A 77 -3.63 -22.47 17.80
CA ASP A 77 -4.26 -21.50 18.69
C ASP A 77 -5.70 -21.23 18.22
N LYS A 78 -6.66 -21.49 19.11
CA LYS A 78 -8.09 -21.33 18.83
C LYS A 78 -8.47 -19.90 18.48
N ARG A 79 -7.69 -18.91 18.97
CA ARG A 79 -7.92 -17.48 18.69
C ARG A 79 -7.68 -17.12 17.21
N PHE A 80 -6.90 -17.95 16.49
CA PHE A 80 -6.42 -17.60 15.13
C PHE A 80 -6.74 -18.66 14.08
N LYS A 81 -7.52 -19.67 14.42
CA LYS A 81 -7.76 -20.85 13.58
C LYS A 81 -8.48 -20.52 12.27
N THR A 82 -9.53 -19.73 12.32
CA THR A 82 -10.29 -19.29 11.14
C THR A 82 -10.13 -17.78 10.93
N ASN A 83 -10.52 -17.27 9.75
CA ASN A 83 -10.53 -15.83 9.53
C ASN A 83 -11.44 -15.10 10.55
N SER A 84 -12.59 -15.68 10.89
CA SER A 84 -13.50 -15.11 11.90
C SER A 84 -12.83 -15.03 13.27
N ASP A 85 -12.13 -16.10 13.68
CA ASP A 85 -11.42 -16.09 14.96
C ASP A 85 -10.32 -15.01 14.97
N ARG A 86 -9.54 -14.89 13.88
CA ARG A 86 -8.52 -13.85 13.73
C ARG A 86 -9.11 -12.44 13.76
N MET A 87 -10.26 -12.24 13.12
CA MET A 87 -10.98 -10.97 13.14
C MET A 87 -11.45 -10.57 14.55
N ASN A 88 -11.90 -11.55 15.32
CA ASN A 88 -12.35 -11.31 16.71
C ASN A 88 -11.19 -11.08 17.69
N ASN A 89 -9.97 -11.50 17.33
CA ASN A 89 -8.77 -11.41 18.16
C ASN A 89 -7.66 -10.60 17.46
N GLN A 90 -8.01 -9.53 16.74
CA GLN A 90 -7.05 -8.75 15.94
C GLN A 90 -5.95 -8.10 16.79
N ASP A 91 -6.24 -7.66 18.00
CA ASP A 91 -5.25 -7.04 18.88
C ASP A 91 -4.14 -8.05 19.24
N ASP A 92 -4.53 -9.23 19.73
CA ASP A 92 -3.59 -10.29 20.06
C ASP A 92 -2.79 -10.75 18.83
N LEU A 93 -3.46 -10.83 17.68
CA LEU A 93 -2.83 -11.24 16.42
C LEU A 93 -1.77 -10.24 15.98
N ASP A 94 -2.11 -8.95 16.00
CA ASP A 94 -1.19 -7.87 15.63
C ASP A 94 0.00 -7.80 16.57
N ASP A 95 -0.20 -8.04 17.87
CA ASP A 95 0.88 -8.08 18.87
C ASP A 95 1.88 -9.21 18.55
N VAL A 96 1.40 -10.41 18.28
CA VAL A 96 2.26 -11.55 17.93
C VAL A 96 3.05 -11.26 16.64
N ILE A 97 2.39 -10.75 15.61
CA ILE A 97 3.03 -10.42 14.33
C ILE A 97 4.05 -9.29 14.51
N SER A 98 3.68 -8.23 15.22
CA SER A 98 4.56 -7.08 15.48
C SER A 98 5.81 -7.48 16.24
N GLN A 99 5.69 -8.32 17.27
CA GLN A 99 6.82 -8.82 18.06
C GLN A 99 7.80 -9.63 17.20
N PHE A 100 7.31 -10.39 16.25
CA PHE A 100 8.16 -11.13 15.32
C PHE A 100 8.86 -10.17 14.35
N ILE A 101 8.09 -9.29 13.69
CA ILE A 101 8.59 -8.37 12.66
C ILE A 101 9.66 -7.44 13.24
N LYS A 102 9.49 -6.94 14.46
CA LYS A 102 10.46 -6.08 15.15
C LYS A 102 11.81 -6.70 15.46
N ARG A 103 11.99 -8.00 15.25
CA ARG A 103 13.30 -8.67 15.40
C ARG A 103 14.21 -8.47 14.19
N TYR A 104 13.67 -8.11 13.03
CA TYR A 104 14.36 -8.05 11.75
C TYR A 104 14.37 -6.65 11.16
N ASN A 105 15.45 -6.29 10.44
CA ASN A 105 15.42 -5.16 9.56
C ASN A 105 14.46 -5.44 8.38
N ARG A 106 13.97 -4.41 7.74
CA ARG A 106 12.96 -4.54 6.67
C ARG A 106 13.41 -5.48 5.55
N ASP A 107 14.62 -5.30 5.07
CA ASP A 107 15.09 -6.04 3.90
C ASP A 107 15.32 -7.53 4.23
N ASP A 108 15.89 -7.84 5.41
CA ASP A 108 16.02 -9.21 5.92
C ASP A 108 14.66 -9.91 6.06
N LEU A 109 13.65 -9.20 6.57
CA LEU A 109 12.30 -9.70 6.72
C LEU A 109 11.63 -10.00 5.38
N LEU A 110 11.82 -9.10 4.39
CA LEU A 110 11.29 -9.29 3.05
C LEU A 110 11.86 -10.54 2.38
N GLU A 111 13.16 -10.82 2.57
CA GLU A 111 13.80 -12.05 2.08
C GLU A 111 13.21 -13.30 2.74
N ILE A 112 13.06 -13.29 4.08
CA ILE A 112 12.44 -14.40 4.82
C ILE A 112 11.03 -14.67 4.28
N PHE A 113 10.18 -13.65 4.22
CA PHE A 113 8.79 -13.82 3.81
C PHE A 113 8.65 -14.18 2.33
N SER A 114 9.53 -13.67 1.47
CA SER A 114 9.58 -14.05 0.05
C SER A 114 9.91 -15.52 -0.12
N ARG A 115 10.90 -16.03 0.61
CA ARG A 115 11.30 -17.45 0.57
C ARG A 115 10.18 -18.37 1.02
N GLU A 116 9.45 -17.99 2.06
CA GLU A 116 8.30 -18.76 2.58
C GLU A 116 7.02 -18.54 1.76
N GLY A 117 7.06 -17.67 0.76
CA GLY A 117 5.92 -17.35 -0.12
C GLY A 117 4.79 -16.63 0.62
N ILE A 118 5.14 -15.73 1.55
CA ILE A 118 4.20 -14.88 2.29
C ILE A 118 4.10 -13.54 1.56
N THR A 119 2.88 -13.06 1.34
CA THR A 119 2.63 -11.79 0.65
C THR A 119 2.96 -10.61 1.56
N VAL A 120 4.06 -9.94 1.25
CA VAL A 120 4.56 -8.76 1.95
C VAL A 120 5.18 -7.80 0.95
N GLY A 121 5.15 -6.51 1.23
CA GLY A 121 5.85 -5.49 0.47
C GLY A 121 6.41 -4.40 1.36
N PRO A 122 7.47 -3.70 0.93
CA PRO A 122 8.01 -2.57 1.67
C PRO A 122 7.05 -1.38 1.60
N VAL A 123 6.92 -0.63 2.68
CA VAL A 123 6.39 0.73 2.63
C VAL A 123 7.58 1.66 2.41
N LEU A 124 7.56 2.35 1.29
CA LEU A 124 8.67 3.19 0.84
C LEU A 124 8.36 4.66 1.07
N ASP A 125 9.35 5.42 1.50
CA ASP A 125 9.30 6.87 1.49
C ASP A 125 9.69 7.44 0.10
N ILE A 126 9.56 8.76 -0.07
CA ILE A 126 9.83 9.39 -1.35
C ILE A 126 11.30 9.26 -1.77
N SER A 127 12.24 9.23 -0.82
CA SER A 127 13.67 9.08 -1.11
C SER A 127 14.03 7.69 -1.63
N GLU A 128 13.26 6.68 -1.24
CA GLU A 128 13.35 5.31 -1.72
C GLU A 128 12.61 5.13 -3.06
N ILE A 129 11.41 5.72 -3.19
CA ILE A 129 10.59 5.63 -4.41
C ILE A 129 11.31 6.19 -5.62
N ILE A 130 11.96 7.35 -5.51
CA ILE A 130 12.67 7.96 -6.65
C ILE A 130 13.86 7.12 -7.16
N LYS A 131 14.38 6.22 -6.32
CA LYS A 131 15.48 5.29 -6.65
C LYS A 131 14.98 3.88 -7.01
N HIS A 132 13.68 3.65 -6.90
CA HIS A 132 13.12 2.31 -7.11
C HIS A 132 13.26 1.89 -8.59
N PRO A 133 13.78 0.68 -8.90
CA PRO A 133 13.99 0.23 -10.27
C PRO A 133 12.76 0.38 -11.16
N TYR A 134 11.58 0.00 -10.67
CA TYR A 134 10.33 0.16 -11.42
C TYR A 134 10.03 1.61 -11.80
N VAL A 135 10.32 2.58 -10.91
CA VAL A 135 10.09 4.02 -11.18
C VAL A 135 11.05 4.51 -12.25
N ILE A 136 12.30 4.06 -12.19
CA ILE A 136 13.35 4.38 -13.16
C ILE A 136 13.06 3.74 -14.52
N ASP A 137 12.86 2.42 -14.56
CA ASP A 137 12.64 1.67 -15.80
C ASP A 137 11.37 2.10 -16.53
N ARG A 138 10.35 2.49 -15.77
CA ARG A 138 9.09 3.00 -16.32
C ARG A 138 9.15 4.49 -16.63
N GLU A 139 10.25 5.18 -16.36
CA GLU A 139 10.35 6.64 -16.55
C GLU A 139 9.13 7.38 -15.96
N ILE A 140 8.74 7.02 -14.73
CA ILE A 140 7.60 7.64 -14.05
C ILE A 140 7.91 9.10 -13.70
N LEU A 141 9.18 9.35 -13.38
CA LEU A 141 9.73 10.67 -13.13
C LEU A 141 10.72 11.06 -14.24
N ILE A 142 10.69 12.31 -14.63
CA ILE A 142 11.60 12.89 -15.61
C ILE A 142 12.31 14.09 -15.00
N ASN A 143 13.56 14.32 -15.43
CA ASN A 143 14.26 15.56 -15.14
C ASN A 143 13.72 16.67 -16.03
N HIS A 144 13.36 17.78 -15.42
CA HIS A 144 12.91 18.98 -16.14
C HIS A 144 13.67 20.21 -15.63
N THR A 145 14.08 21.08 -16.53
CA THR A 145 14.78 22.31 -16.17
C THR A 145 13.78 23.39 -15.75
N HIS A 146 13.83 23.79 -14.49
CA HIS A 146 13.06 24.91 -13.96
C HIS A 146 13.94 26.17 -13.92
N ALA A 147 13.36 27.33 -14.28
CA ALA A 147 14.12 28.56 -14.42
C ALA A 147 14.83 29.00 -13.12
N GLU A 148 14.21 28.80 -11.97
CA GLU A 148 14.73 29.25 -10.66
C GLU A 148 15.38 28.10 -9.86
N LEU A 149 14.88 26.86 -10.01
CA LEU A 149 15.28 25.72 -9.19
C LEU A 149 16.31 24.80 -9.87
N GLY A 150 16.65 25.05 -11.13
CA GLY A 150 17.49 24.17 -11.91
C GLY A 150 16.79 22.86 -12.29
N ASN A 151 17.50 21.74 -12.27
CA ASN A 151 16.91 20.43 -12.60
C ASN A 151 16.09 19.89 -11.44
N ILE A 152 14.81 19.63 -11.73
CA ILE A 152 13.84 19.05 -10.79
C ILE A 152 13.24 17.77 -11.36
N LEU A 153 12.88 16.84 -10.49
CA LEU A 153 12.11 15.65 -10.88
C LEU A 153 10.63 15.99 -10.96
N MET A 154 10.02 15.69 -12.10
CA MET A 154 8.60 15.91 -12.34
C MET A 154 7.93 14.60 -12.79
N HIS A 155 6.64 14.47 -12.54
CA HIS A 155 5.85 13.37 -13.08
C HIS A 155 5.80 13.39 -14.59
N GLN A 156 5.98 12.22 -15.20
CA GLN A 156 5.65 12.02 -16.60
C GLN A 156 4.13 12.14 -16.81
N ALA A 157 3.73 12.47 -18.05
CA ALA A 157 2.32 12.55 -18.39
C ALA A 157 1.62 11.19 -18.21
N PHE A 158 0.47 11.20 -17.54
CA PHE A 158 -0.36 10.04 -17.27
C PHE A 158 -1.83 10.33 -17.66
N PRO A 159 -2.56 9.35 -18.24
CA PRO A 159 -2.12 8.00 -18.64
C PRO A 159 -1.23 8.00 -19.89
N ARG A 160 -0.44 6.93 -20.09
CA ARG A 160 0.40 6.77 -21.29
C ARG A 160 -0.44 6.31 -22.46
N LEU A 161 -0.62 7.19 -23.45
CA LEU A 161 -1.38 6.91 -24.65
C LEU A 161 -0.43 6.52 -25.80
N SER A 162 -0.70 5.40 -26.46
CA SER A 162 0.18 4.88 -27.53
C SER A 162 0.16 5.74 -28.80
N LYS A 163 -1.01 6.27 -29.16
CA LYS A 163 -1.16 7.07 -30.39
C LYS A 163 -0.99 8.58 -30.18
N THR A 164 -1.29 9.07 -28.98
CA THR A 164 -1.22 10.49 -28.62
C THR A 164 -0.52 10.65 -27.27
N PRO A 165 0.79 10.35 -27.20
CA PRO A 165 1.52 10.42 -25.94
C PRO A 165 1.53 11.83 -25.39
N GLY A 166 1.20 11.95 -24.10
CA GLY A 166 1.34 13.21 -23.37
C GLY A 166 2.81 13.56 -23.17
N LYS A 167 3.12 14.87 -23.16
CA LYS A 167 4.47 15.38 -22.91
C LYS A 167 4.41 16.52 -21.90
N VAL A 168 5.30 16.51 -20.93
CA VAL A 168 5.54 17.67 -20.06
C VAL A 168 6.36 18.69 -20.85
N LYS A 169 5.80 19.85 -21.13
CA LYS A 169 6.44 20.91 -21.93
C LYS A 169 7.12 21.96 -21.07
N THR A 170 6.52 22.30 -19.94
CA THR A 170 6.99 23.37 -19.04
C THR A 170 6.85 22.92 -17.59
N SER A 171 7.68 23.45 -16.72
CA SER A 171 7.49 23.39 -15.27
C SER A 171 6.31 24.25 -14.83
N ALA A 172 5.98 24.18 -13.53
CA ALA A 172 5.00 25.09 -12.96
C ALA A 172 5.44 26.56 -13.17
N PRO A 173 4.52 27.46 -13.53
CA PRO A 173 4.83 28.88 -13.62
C PRO A 173 5.12 29.46 -12.24
N SER A 174 5.88 30.58 -12.20
CA SER A 174 6.11 31.34 -10.97
C SER A 174 4.80 31.89 -10.41
N VAL A 175 4.76 32.12 -9.09
CA VAL A 175 3.58 32.71 -8.43
C VAL A 175 3.22 34.05 -9.09
N GLY A 176 1.96 34.19 -9.48
CA GLY A 176 1.46 35.38 -10.16
C GLY A 176 1.60 35.38 -11.69
N CYS A 177 2.32 34.44 -12.28
CA CYS A 177 2.50 34.36 -13.74
C CYS A 177 1.19 34.16 -14.51
N LEU A 178 0.20 33.50 -13.92
CA LEU A 178 -1.09 33.19 -14.54
C LEU A 178 -2.09 34.35 -14.52
N LEU A 179 -1.77 35.45 -13.83
CA LEU A 179 -2.63 36.64 -13.80
C LEU A 179 -2.65 37.42 -15.13
N TYR A 180 -1.74 37.11 -16.04
CA TYR A 180 -1.60 37.83 -17.35
C TYR A 180 -1.92 36.95 -18.57
N THR A 181 -2.44 35.74 -18.35
CA THR A 181 -2.85 34.81 -19.43
C THR A 181 -4.37 34.77 -19.58
N SER A 182 -5.02 35.93 -19.69
CA SER A 182 -6.43 36.04 -20.08
C SER A 182 -6.54 36.40 -21.55
#